data_8586dd969b407790fbfdbfaf89761e6c
#
_entry.id   8586dd969b407790fbfdbfaf89761e6c
#
_cell.length_a   1.000
_cell.length_b   1.000
_cell.length_c   1.000
_cell.angle_alpha   90.00
_cell.angle_beta   90.00
_cell.angle_gamma   90.00
#
_symmetry.space_group_name_H-M   'P 1'
#
loop_
_entity.id
_entity.type
_entity.pdbx_description
1 polymer ?
#
loop_
_entity_poly.entity_id
_entity_poly.type
_entity_poly.pdbx_seq_one_letter_code
_entity_poly.pdbx_strand_id
1 'polypeptide(L)'
;MNILFYQKKIYIFTKMESIPYDKRSGKIWFNGKTVEWADANIHILNHGLHYASCVFEGERVYEGEIFKLEEHTERLFYSAKRMGIKVPYTEEEINTACKKIVNVQKVKNGYVRPLIWRGSEMMAISAQKNKIHVAIATWEWGSYFDPKLKLNGIKLNISNWRRPAPNTIPWDTKAAGLYMICTL
;
A
#
# COMPACT_ATOMS: atom_id res chain seq x y z
N MET A 1 26.91 30.11 1.46
CA MET A 1 28.07 29.23 1.51
C MET A 1 27.59 27.78 1.60
N ASN A 2 27.71 27.07 0.48
CA ASN A 2 27.62 25.62 0.27
C ASN A 2 26.39 24.80 0.70
N ILE A 3 25.34 24.86 -0.10
CA ILE A 3 24.29 23.84 -0.19
C ILE A 3 24.50 23.03 -1.51
N LEU A 4 25.66 22.48 -1.74
CA LEU A 4 26.01 21.86 -3.02
C LEU A 4 26.62 20.45 -2.92
N PHE A 5 26.35 19.70 -1.84
CA PHE A 5 26.95 18.36 -1.69
C PHE A 5 25.97 17.21 -1.36
N TYR A 6 24.68 17.31 -1.70
CA TYR A 6 23.72 16.22 -1.37
C TYR A 6 23.12 15.49 -2.57
N GLN A 7 23.68 15.62 -3.77
CA GLN A 7 23.11 14.96 -4.97
C GLN A 7 23.97 13.86 -5.60
N LYS A 8 24.83 13.18 -4.89
CA LYS A 8 25.50 11.99 -5.45
C LYS A 8 25.59 10.87 -4.44
N LYS A 9 24.82 9.79 -4.71
CA LYS A 9 24.87 8.41 -4.20
C LYS A 9 23.68 7.96 -3.33
N ILE A 10 22.49 7.98 -3.88
CA ILE A 10 21.45 7.02 -3.51
C ILE A 10 20.92 6.41 -4.83
N TYR A 11 21.73 5.63 -5.51
CA TYR A 11 21.32 4.77 -6.61
C TYR A 11 22.14 3.49 -6.56
N ILE A 12 21.78 2.58 -5.67
CA ILE A 12 22.05 1.16 -5.85
C ILE A 12 20.72 0.43 -5.69
N PHE A 13 19.75 0.84 -6.52
CA PHE A 13 18.79 -0.11 -7.02
C PHE A 13 19.48 -0.78 -8.21
N THR A 14 19.81 -2.05 -8.08
CA THR A 14 20.12 -2.89 -9.24
C THR A 14 19.04 -2.63 -10.27
N LYS A 15 19.47 -2.26 -11.48
CA LYS A 15 18.66 -1.96 -12.65
C LYS A 15 17.97 -3.24 -13.16
N MET A 16 17.02 -3.76 -12.40
CA MET A 16 15.89 -4.44 -13.01
C MET A 16 15.02 -3.28 -13.50
N GLU A 17 14.92 -3.10 -14.79
CA GLU A 17 13.89 -2.26 -15.39
C GLU A 17 12.54 -2.83 -14.93
N SER A 18 12.05 -2.34 -13.80
CA SER A 18 10.78 -2.80 -13.29
C SER A 18 9.72 -2.22 -14.19
N ILE A 19 8.96 -3.08 -14.86
CA ILE A 19 7.77 -2.66 -15.60
C ILE A 19 6.96 -1.73 -14.68
N PRO A 20 6.66 -0.49 -15.11
CA PRO A 20 5.83 0.43 -14.34
C PRO A 20 4.54 -0.25 -13.89
N TYR A 21 4.07 0.06 -12.68
CA TYR A 21 2.91 -0.64 -12.11
C TYR A 21 1.65 -0.51 -12.96
N ASP A 22 1.45 0.63 -13.63
CA ASP A 22 0.32 0.88 -14.55
C ASP A 22 0.44 0.14 -15.88
N LYS A 23 1.62 -0.41 -16.21
CA LYS A 23 1.90 -1.18 -17.44
C LYS A 23 1.98 -2.69 -17.20
N ARG A 24 1.73 -3.15 -15.98
CA ARG A 24 1.70 -4.58 -15.67
C ARG A 24 0.43 -5.22 -16.20
N SER A 25 0.46 -6.52 -16.35
CA SER A 25 -0.69 -7.34 -16.74
C SER A 25 -1.13 -8.25 -15.61
N GLY A 26 -2.30 -8.86 -15.80
CA GLY A 26 -2.89 -9.81 -14.88
C GLY A 26 -4.17 -9.29 -14.26
N LYS A 27 -4.44 -9.66 -13.02
CA LYS A 27 -5.72 -9.39 -12.36
C LYS A 27 -5.53 -8.65 -11.03
N ILE A 28 -6.54 -7.83 -10.71
CA ILE A 28 -6.69 -7.17 -9.40
C ILE A 28 -8.08 -7.53 -8.86
N TRP A 29 -8.19 -7.81 -7.57
CA TRP A 29 -9.49 -7.86 -6.93
C TRP A 29 -9.93 -6.43 -6.60
N PHE A 30 -11.10 -6.04 -7.08
CA PHE A 30 -11.60 -4.67 -6.99
C PHE A 30 -13.11 -4.68 -6.69
N ASN A 31 -13.50 -4.19 -5.52
CA ASN A 31 -14.90 -4.09 -5.10
C ASN A 31 -15.71 -5.39 -5.27
N GLY A 32 -15.17 -6.51 -4.81
CA GLY A 32 -15.84 -7.83 -4.86
C GLY A 32 -15.62 -8.60 -6.17
N LYS A 33 -14.95 -8.02 -7.16
CA LYS A 33 -14.75 -8.64 -8.49
C LYS A 33 -13.26 -8.75 -8.81
N THR A 34 -12.92 -9.76 -9.58
CA THR A 34 -11.60 -9.85 -10.21
C THR A 34 -11.67 -9.15 -11.57
N VAL A 35 -10.87 -8.10 -11.76
CA VAL A 35 -10.81 -7.29 -12.97
C VAL A 35 -9.44 -7.42 -13.64
N GLU A 36 -9.32 -7.00 -14.89
CA GLU A 36 -8.02 -6.87 -15.54
C GLU A 36 -7.18 -5.79 -14.84
N TRP A 37 -5.87 -5.96 -14.84
CA TRP A 37 -4.96 -5.00 -14.21
C TRP A 37 -5.16 -3.57 -14.73
N ALA A 38 -5.30 -3.43 -16.05
CA ALA A 38 -5.48 -2.15 -16.72
C ALA A 38 -6.82 -1.47 -16.41
N ASP A 39 -7.83 -2.23 -15.95
CA ASP A 39 -9.17 -1.72 -15.65
C ASP A 39 -9.33 -1.25 -14.20
N ALA A 40 -8.35 -1.51 -13.35
CA ALA A 40 -8.37 -1.09 -11.94
C ALA A 40 -8.00 0.40 -11.81
N ASN A 41 -8.85 1.28 -12.31
CA ASN A 41 -8.65 2.72 -12.35
C ASN A 41 -9.57 3.45 -11.38
N ILE A 42 -9.16 4.65 -10.97
CA ILE A 42 -9.95 5.58 -10.15
C ILE A 42 -10.06 6.93 -10.86
N HIS A 43 -11.14 7.65 -10.59
CA HIS A 43 -11.30 9.02 -11.09
C HIS A 43 -10.31 9.96 -10.42
N ILE A 44 -9.79 10.96 -11.15
CA ILE A 44 -8.83 11.95 -10.61
C ILE A 44 -9.40 12.73 -9.42
N LEU A 45 -10.70 13.01 -9.39
CA LEU A 45 -11.39 13.62 -8.27
C LEU A 45 -11.79 12.55 -7.23
N ASN A 46 -10.84 11.77 -6.78
CA ASN A 46 -11.03 10.75 -5.74
C ASN A 46 -10.63 11.31 -4.38
N HIS A 47 -11.52 11.22 -3.39
CA HIS A 47 -11.29 11.77 -2.05
C HIS A 47 -10.06 11.15 -1.37
N GLY A 48 -9.84 9.85 -1.58
CA GLY A 48 -8.63 9.16 -1.09
C GLY A 48 -7.34 9.76 -1.62
N LEU A 49 -7.33 10.21 -2.88
CA LEU A 49 -6.17 10.85 -3.52
C LEU A 49 -5.92 12.27 -2.98
N HIS A 50 -6.98 13.07 -2.81
CA HIS A 50 -6.84 14.47 -2.43
C HIS A 50 -6.67 14.72 -0.93
N TYR A 51 -7.33 13.90 -0.10
CA TYR A 51 -7.36 14.08 1.37
C TYR A 51 -6.73 12.90 2.12
N ALA A 52 -6.06 12.00 1.41
CA ALA A 52 -5.41 10.81 1.98
C ALA A 52 -6.38 9.94 2.84
N SER A 53 -7.68 9.97 2.56
CA SER A 53 -8.69 9.15 3.24
C SER A 53 -8.63 7.70 2.76
N CYS A 54 -7.50 7.08 3.05
CA CYS A 54 -7.10 5.77 2.58
C CYS A 54 -6.26 5.06 3.63
N VAL A 55 -6.48 3.77 3.80
CA VAL A 55 -5.65 2.86 4.59
C VAL A 55 -5.20 1.70 3.72
N PHE A 56 -4.06 1.12 4.03
CA PHE A 56 -3.53 0.02 3.25
C PHE A 56 -2.71 -0.96 4.10
N GLU A 57 -2.48 -2.13 3.56
CA GLU A 57 -1.54 -3.11 4.10
C GLU A 57 -0.46 -3.48 3.09
N GLY A 58 0.52 -4.18 3.59
CA GLY A 58 1.62 -4.71 2.79
C GLY A 58 2.10 -6.02 3.38
N GLU A 59 1.85 -7.08 2.67
CA GLU A 59 2.05 -8.44 3.11
C GLU A 59 3.05 -9.16 2.21
N ARG A 60 3.92 -9.95 2.79
CA ARG A 60 4.86 -10.77 2.01
C ARG A 60 4.21 -12.10 1.67
N VAL A 61 4.49 -12.55 0.44
CA VAL A 61 4.17 -13.90 -0.02
C VAL A 61 5.48 -14.71 -0.09
N TYR A 62 5.47 -15.88 0.50
CA TYR A 62 6.56 -16.85 0.45
C TYR A 62 6.02 -18.18 0.02
N GLU A 63 6.56 -18.75 -1.06
CA GLU A 63 6.14 -20.03 -1.66
C GLU A 63 4.62 -20.13 -1.91
N GLY A 64 3.98 -18.98 -2.23
CA GLY A 64 2.54 -18.89 -2.48
C GLY A 64 1.69 -18.62 -1.26
N GLU A 65 2.26 -18.65 -0.05
CA GLU A 65 1.56 -18.38 1.20
C GLU A 65 1.78 -16.95 1.69
N ILE A 66 0.70 -16.31 2.13
CA ILE A 66 0.75 -14.93 2.66
C ILE A 66 1.16 -15.00 4.13
N PHE A 67 2.28 -14.38 4.46
CA PHE A 67 2.78 -14.34 5.82
C PHE A 67 1.92 -13.43 6.69
N LYS A 68 1.39 -13.97 7.80
CA LYS A 68 0.61 -13.21 8.80
C LYS A 68 -0.63 -12.51 8.22
N LEU A 69 -1.34 -13.16 7.31
CA LEU A 69 -2.49 -12.59 6.61
C LEU A 69 -3.56 -12.07 7.58
N GLU A 70 -3.95 -12.88 8.54
CA GLU A 70 -5.03 -12.56 9.50
C GLU A 70 -4.66 -11.31 10.32
N GLU A 71 -3.44 -11.25 10.85
CA GLU A 71 -2.96 -10.11 11.64
C GLU A 71 -2.82 -8.82 10.80
N HIS A 72 -2.47 -8.95 9.52
CA HIS A 72 -2.47 -7.82 8.59
C HIS A 72 -3.89 -7.32 8.31
N THR A 73 -4.83 -8.21 8.10
CA THR A 73 -6.23 -7.86 7.86
C THR A 73 -6.85 -7.21 9.12
N GLU A 74 -6.62 -7.76 10.30
CA GLU A 74 -7.03 -7.14 11.56
C GLU A 74 -6.51 -5.69 11.67
N ARG A 75 -5.23 -5.47 11.38
CA ARG A 75 -4.63 -4.12 11.40
C ARG A 75 -5.21 -3.19 10.33
N LEU A 76 -5.54 -3.72 9.14
CA LEU A 76 -6.22 -2.97 8.08
C LEU A 76 -7.59 -2.46 8.56
N PHE A 77 -8.38 -3.33 9.18
CA PHE A 77 -9.70 -2.98 9.73
C PHE A 77 -9.60 -2.03 10.93
N TYR A 78 -8.64 -2.25 11.82
CA TYR A 78 -8.32 -1.31 12.89
C TYR A 78 -8.01 0.08 12.32
N SER A 79 -7.13 0.17 11.33
CA SER A 79 -6.77 1.43 10.68
C SER A 79 -7.97 2.09 10.02
N ALA A 80 -8.81 1.33 9.31
CA ALA A 80 -10.04 1.83 8.69
C ALA A 80 -11.01 2.40 9.75
N LYS A 81 -11.24 1.67 10.83
CA LYS A 81 -12.10 2.10 11.96
C LYS A 81 -11.60 3.41 12.58
N ARG A 82 -10.30 3.52 12.84
CA ARG A 82 -9.67 4.73 13.39
C ARG A 82 -9.78 5.94 12.45
N MET A 83 -9.82 5.71 11.13
CA MET A 83 -10.05 6.73 10.11
C MET A 83 -11.54 6.99 9.80
N GLY A 84 -12.46 6.42 10.59
CA GLY A 84 -13.90 6.56 10.38
C GLY A 84 -14.40 5.94 9.08
N ILE A 85 -13.71 4.91 8.58
CA ILE A 85 -14.07 4.18 7.36
C ILE A 85 -14.77 2.88 7.76
N LYS A 86 -16.04 2.72 7.36
CA LYS A 86 -16.78 1.46 7.52
C LYS A 86 -16.51 0.58 6.31
N VAL A 87 -15.72 -0.45 6.49
CA VAL A 87 -15.37 -1.41 5.42
C VAL A 87 -16.61 -2.19 5.01
N PRO A 88 -16.95 -2.30 3.70
CA PRO A 88 -18.15 -3.00 3.23
C PRO A 88 -17.97 -4.54 3.08
N TYR A 89 -16.93 -5.08 3.69
CA TYR A 89 -16.58 -6.52 3.70
C TYR A 89 -16.22 -6.95 5.11
N THR A 90 -16.27 -8.25 5.36
CA THR A 90 -15.72 -8.86 6.57
C THR A 90 -14.22 -9.12 6.42
N GLU A 91 -13.53 -9.35 7.53
CA GLU A 91 -12.11 -9.74 7.52
C GLU A 91 -11.89 -11.05 6.78
N GLU A 92 -12.79 -12.03 6.93
CA GLU A 92 -12.71 -13.31 6.24
C GLU A 92 -12.89 -13.17 4.72
N GLU A 93 -13.79 -12.29 4.26
CA GLU A 93 -13.94 -11.99 2.83
C GLU A 93 -12.66 -11.36 2.25
N ILE A 94 -12.00 -10.47 2.99
CA ILE A 94 -10.72 -9.87 2.58
C ILE A 94 -9.62 -10.93 2.56
N ASN A 95 -9.50 -11.77 3.59
CA ASN A 95 -8.54 -12.87 3.63
C ASN A 95 -8.72 -13.83 2.45
N THR A 96 -9.96 -14.20 2.17
CA THR A 96 -10.31 -15.04 1.01
C THR A 96 -9.93 -14.37 -0.31
N ALA A 97 -10.19 -13.06 -0.44
CA ALA A 97 -9.85 -12.29 -1.63
C ALA A 97 -8.33 -12.18 -1.82
N CYS A 98 -7.56 -11.99 -0.74
CA CYS A 98 -6.10 -11.98 -0.78
C CYS A 98 -5.54 -13.33 -1.27
N LYS A 99 -5.98 -14.43 -0.70
CA LYS A 99 -5.59 -15.79 -1.13
C LYS A 99 -5.97 -16.04 -2.60
N LYS A 100 -7.19 -15.65 -2.97
CA LYS A 100 -7.69 -15.79 -4.35
C LYS A 100 -6.80 -15.05 -5.36
N ILE A 101 -6.45 -13.79 -5.10
CA ILE A 101 -5.68 -12.99 -6.07
C ILE A 101 -4.24 -13.47 -6.17
N VAL A 102 -3.61 -13.94 -5.10
CA VAL A 102 -2.29 -14.57 -5.11
C VAL A 102 -2.29 -15.80 -6.00
N ASN A 103 -3.32 -16.66 -5.87
CA ASN A 103 -3.47 -17.86 -6.69
C ASN A 103 -3.73 -17.54 -8.17
N VAL A 104 -4.61 -16.57 -8.46
CA VAL A 104 -4.92 -16.14 -9.83
C VAL A 104 -3.67 -15.57 -10.54
N GLN A 105 -2.87 -14.79 -9.83
CA GLN A 105 -1.62 -14.20 -10.32
C GLN A 105 -0.44 -15.18 -10.28
N LYS A 106 -0.59 -16.34 -9.65
CA LYS A 106 0.45 -17.37 -9.46
C LYS A 106 1.71 -16.82 -8.78
N VAL A 107 1.55 -15.86 -7.87
CA VAL A 107 2.66 -15.24 -7.15
C VAL A 107 3.22 -16.24 -6.16
N LYS A 108 4.52 -16.54 -6.27
CA LYS A 108 5.24 -17.42 -5.34
C LYS A 108 6.00 -16.62 -4.29
N ASN A 109 6.78 -15.65 -4.71
CA ASN A 109 7.56 -14.82 -3.81
C ASN A 109 7.28 -13.35 -4.15
N GLY A 110 6.41 -12.73 -3.37
CA GLY A 110 5.85 -11.47 -3.77
C GLY A 110 5.30 -10.61 -2.64
N TYR A 111 4.36 -9.79 -3.03
CA TYR A 111 3.74 -8.80 -2.17
C TYR A 111 2.26 -8.68 -2.44
N VAL A 112 1.47 -8.56 -1.38
CA VAL A 112 0.04 -8.25 -1.45
C VAL A 112 -0.19 -6.85 -0.90
N ARG A 113 -1.01 -6.08 -1.60
CA ARG A 113 -1.39 -4.71 -1.26
C ARG A 113 -2.90 -4.59 -1.17
N PRO A 114 -3.50 -4.87 -0.01
CA PRO A 114 -4.87 -4.44 0.27
C PRO A 114 -4.92 -2.93 0.45
N LEU A 115 -5.97 -2.31 -0.08
CA LEU A 115 -6.18 -0.87 -0.09
C LEU A 115 -7.66 -0.57 0.13
N ILE A 116 -7.99 0.34 1.06
CA ILE A 116 -9.35 0.80 1.34
C ILE A 116 -9.38 2.33 1.30
N TRP A 117 -10.31 2.91 0.54
CA TRP A 117 -10.37 4.37 0.40
C TRP A 117 -11.78 4.91 0.16
N ARG A 118 -11.96 6.21 0.37
CA ARG A 118 -13.18 6.93 0.05
C ARG A 118 -13.18 7.33 -1.43
N GLY A 119 -14.31 7.11 -2.10
CA GLY A 119 -14.49 7.34 -3.55
C GLY A 119 -14.60 8.80 -3.97
N SER A 120 -15.31 9.01 -5.08
CA SER A 120 -15.37 10.29 -5.81
C SER A 120 -16.75 10.96 -5.75
N GLU A 121 -17.67 10.46 -4.92
CA GLU A 121 -19.05 10.97 -4.89
C GLU A 121 -19.14 12.38 -4.33
N MET A 122 -18.20 12.75 -3.44
CA MET A 122 -18.07 14.09 -2.86
C MET A 122 -16.61 14.47 -2.71
N MET A 123 -16.29 15.73 -2.98
CA MET A 123 -14.94 16.31 -2.86
C MET A 123 -14.80 17.32 -1.71
N ALA A 124 -15.86 17.57 -0.95
CA ALA A 124 -15.77 18.38 0.26
C ALA A 124 -14.98 17.63 1.36
N ILE A 125 -14.46 18.36 2.34
CA ILE A 125 -13.80 17.78 3.52
C ILE A 125 -14.71 16.75 4.22
N SER A 126 -16.02 17.04 4.28
CA SER A 126 -17.03 16.09 4.73
C SER A 126 -17.24 14.99 3.67
N ALA A 127 -16.83 13.78 4.01
CA ALA A 127 -16.79 12.65 3.08
C ALA A 127 -17.62 11.43 3.55
N GLN A 128 -18.57 11.64 4.47
CA GLN A 128 -19.34 10.54 5.07
C GLN A 128 -20.25 9.82 4.08
N LYS A 129 -20.67 10.50 3.01
CA LYS A 129 -21.50 9.93 1.95
C LYS A 129 -20.71 9.26 0.82
N ASN A 130 -19.38 9.36 0.84
CA ASN A 130 -18.57 8.69 -0.18
C ASN A 130 -18.65 7.18 -0.03
N LYS A 131 -18.74 6.48 -1.14
CA LYS A 131 -18.58 5.03 -1.16
C LYS A 131 -17.19 4.64 -0.68
N ILE A 132 -17.14 3.52 0.00
CA ILE A 132 -15.87 2.91 0.38
C ILE A 132 -15.52 1.87 -0.68
N HIS A 133 -14.35 2.01 -1.22
CA HIS A 133 -13.78 1.11 -2.21
C HIS A 133 -12.69 0.27 -1.58
N VAL A 134 -12.53 -0.96 -2.10
CA VAL A 134 -11.49 -1.88 -1.69
C VAL A 134 -10.84 -2.49 -2.92
N ALA A 135 -9.51 -2.51 -2.94
CA ALA A 135 -8.74 -3.21 -3.96
C ALA A 135 -7.64 -4.05 -3.32
N ILE A 136 -7.31 -5.17 -3.95
CA ILE A 136 -6.21 -6.03 -3.56
C ILE A 136 -5.39 -6.35 -4.81
N ALA A 137 -4.18 -5.83 -4.85
CA ALA A 137 -3.21 -6.13 -5.91
C ALA A 137 -2.10 -7.02 -5.36
N THR A 138 -1.56 -7.90 -6.21
CA THR A 138 -0.40 -8.72 -5.87
C THR A 138 0.55 -8.83 -7.04
N TRP A 139 1.84 -8.94 -6.75
CA TRP A 139 2.88 -9.06 -7.78
C TRP A 139 4.12 -9.75 -7.23
N GLU A 140 4.89 -10.34 -8.11
CA GLU A 140 6.21 -10.86 -7.76
C GLU A 140 7.10 -9.71 -7.28
N TRP A 141 7.70 -9.90 -6.11
CA TRP A 141 8.63 -8.92 -5.56
C TRP A 141 9.76 -9.62 -4.81
N GLY A 142 10.94 -9.53 -5.38
CA GLY A 142 12.15 -10.08 -4.80
C GLY A 142 12.58 -9.39 -3.50
N SER A 143 13.83 -9.61 -3.11
CA SER A 143 14.41 -8.93 -1.96
C SER A 143 14.57 -7.43 -2.21
N TYR A 144 14.33 -6.60 -1.18
CA TYR A 144 14.62 -5.16 -1.22
C TYR A 144 16.09 -4.85 -1.42
N PHE A 145 16.97 -5.73 -0.99
CA PHE A 145 18.40 -5.54 -1.03
C PHE A 145 19.08 -6.67 -1.81
N ASP A 146 20.12 -6.32 -2.54
CA ASP A 146 21.04 -7.30 -3.11
C ASP A 146 21.56 -8.22 -1.97
N PRO A 147 21.70 -9.55 -2.21
CA PRO A 147 22.22 -10.47 -1.20
C PRO A 147 23.57 -10.05 -0.62
N LYS A 148 24.46 -9.46 -1.42
CA LYS A 148 25.76 -8.94 -0.96
C LYS A 148 25.60 -7.76 0.00
N LEU A 149 24.62 -6.87 -0.26
CA LEU A 149 24.33 -5.75 0.64
C LEU A 149 23.72 -6.21 1.96
N LYS A 150 22.96 -7.32 1.96
CA LYS A 150 22.46 -7.91 3.22
C LYS A 150 23.59 -8.37 4.14
N LEU A 151 24.67 -8.91 3.58
CA LEU A 151 25.82 -9.36 4.34
C LEU A 151 26.67 -8.20 4.85
N ASN A 152 26.80 -7.13 4.09
CA ASN A 152 27.65 -5.97 4.40
C ASN A 152 26.92 -4.88 5.19
N GLY A 153 25.60 -5.05 5.42
CA GLY A 153 24.75 -4.02 6.04
C GLY A 153 24.36 -2.89 5.09
N ILE A 154 23.55 -1.97 5.60
CA ILE A 154 23.05 -0.80 4.86
C ILE A 154 23.42 0.49 5.58
N LYS A 155 23.56 1.56 4.83
CA LYS A 155 23.75 2.90 5.39
C LYS A 155 22.38 3.48 5.79
N LEU A 156 22.29 3.98 7.02
CA LEU A 156 21.11 4.66 7.56
C LEU A 156 21.42 6.13 7.82
N ASN A 157 20.39 6.94 7.79
CA ASN A 157 20.42 8.33 8.25
C ASN A 157 19.20 8.61 9.13
N ILE A 158 19.28 9.63 9.97
CA ILE A 158 18.19 10.08 10.82
C ILE A 158 17.56 11.30 10.17
N SER A 159 16.27 11.19 9.80
CA SER A 159 15.50 12.30 9.24
C SER A 159 15.25 13.40 10.29
N ASN A 160 15.24 14.64 9.85
CA ASN A 160 14.79 15.78 10.66
C ASN A 160 13.26 15.81 10.83
N TRP A 161 12.51 15.18 9.92
CA TRP A 161 11.08 15.04 10.02
C TRP A 161 10.68 14.05 11.10
N ARG A 162 9.58 14.33 11.81
CA ARG A 162 9.06 13.47 12.87
C ARG A 162 7.68 12.97 12.50
N ARG A 163 7.37 11.75 12.87
CA ARG A 163 5.99 11.26 12.78
C ARG A 163 5.08 12.11 13.67
N PRO A 164 3.80 12.31 13.26
CA PRO A 164 2.84 13.04 14.08
C PRO A 164 2.75 12.45 15.50
N ALA A 165 2.58 13.33 16.47
CA ALA A 165 2.38 12.92 17.88
C ALA A 165 1.00 12.25 18.06
N PRO A 166 0.82 11.44 19.11
CA PRO A 166 -0.42 10.68 19.35
C PRO A 166 -1.70 11.52 19.42
N ASN A 167 -1.59 12.79 19.78
CA ASN A 167 -2.71 13.72 19.95
C ASN A 167 -3.00 14.60 18.72
N THR A 168 -2.30 14.40 17.60
CA THR A 168 -2.44 15.25 16.40
C THR A 168 -3.24 14.58 15.28
N ILE A 169 -3.12 13.26 15.12
CA ILE A 169 -3.72 12.47 14.06
C ILE A 169 -3.79 11.01 14.53
N PRO A 170 -4.61 10.12 13.95
CA PRO A 170 -4.56 8.68 14.21
C PRO A 170 -3.20 8.05 13.83
N TRP A 171 -2.17 8.35 14.61
CA TRP A 171 -0.75 8.06 14.37
C TRP A 171 -0.43 6.57 14.35
N ASP A 172 -1.26 5.77 15.03
CA ASP A 172 -1.16 4.33 15.22
C ASP A 172 -1.76 3.52 14.07
N THR A 173 -2.20 4.21 13.01
CA THR A 173 -2.82 3.58 11.84
C THR A 173 -1.85 3.41 10.68
N LYS A 174 -2.21 2.54 9.74
CA LYS A 174 -1.56 2.45 8.43
C LYS A 174 -2.30 3.28 7.39
N ALA A 175 -2.56 4.56 7.73
CA ALA A 175 -3.18 5.53 6.84
C ALA A 175 -2.16 6.09 5.83
N ALA A 176 -2.59 6.27 4.57
CA ALA A 176 -1.71 6.71 3.48
C ALA A 176 -1.04 8.06 3.77
N GLY A 177 -1.75 9.01 4.37
CA GLY A 177 -1.21 10.34 4.71
C GLY A 177 -0.04 10.32 5.70
N LEU A 178 0.11 9.27 6.51
CA LEU A 178 1.23 9.12 7.44
C LEU A 178 2.55 8.71 6.75
N TYR A 179 2.48 8.33 5.48
CA TYR A 179 3.65 7.83 4.73
C TYR A 179 4.34 8.91 3.90
N MET A 180 3.78 10.12 3.83
CA MET A 180 4.41 11.24 3.13
C MET A 180 5.83 11.50 3.64
N ILE A 181 6.05 11.47 4.94
CA ILE A 181 7.37 11.69 5.55
C ILE A 181 8.41 10.63 5.17
N CYS A 182 7.99 9.47 4.66
CA CYS A 182 8.93 8.43 4.24
C CYS A 182 9.59 8.73 2.89
N THR A 183 9.13 9.76 2.18
CA THR A 183 9.69 10.22 0.90
C THR A 183 10.49 11.51 1.03
N LEU A 184 10.53 12.10 2.21
CA LEU A 184 11.26 13.34 2.56
C LEU A 184 12.61 13.05 3.29
#